data_5f3be85bcad6f49d9ee7b9795e86a244
#
_entry.id   5f3be85bcad6f49d9ee7b9795e86a244
#
_cell.length_a   1.000
_cell.length_b   1.000
_cell.length_c   1.000
_cell.angle_alpha   90.00
_cell.angle_beta   90.00
_cell.angle_gamma   90.00
#
_symmetry.space_group_name_H-M   'P 1'
#
loop_
_entity.id
_entity.type
_entity.pdbx_description
1 polymer ?
#
loop_
_entity_poly.entity_id
_entity_poly.type
_entity_poly.pdbx_seq_one_letter_code
_entity_poly.pdbx_strand_id
1 'polypeptide(L)'
;RVRDMARLAPLADWLREQPWCGLLFTAGGNGVEGSVPGSFAIDLLRARHDRSPQLLFTLRAEDAANGFGMPGRCLHANDLPEDGGIHGGLHPREMNNFLAIGGALFPEGRTVAAPCGITDLAPTILHCLGLPIPPGMTGRPLVEALAGSPGGTAPDMETWLLETGHGGYRQSLRLSRAGGNLYLDGGWTG
;
A
#
# COMPACT_ATOMS: atom_id res chain seq x y z
N ARG A 1 3.90 0.36 -24.10
CA ARG A 1 3.11 1.51 -23.61
C ARG A 1 1.86 1.64 -24.44
N VAL A 2 0.68 1.45 -23.85
CA VAL A 2 -0.58 1.83 -24.48
C VAL A 2 -0.65 3.36 -24.36
N ARG A 3 -0.29 4.07 -25.45
CA ARG A 3 -0.44 5.54 -25.54
C ARG A 3 -1.83 5.94 -26.03
N ASP A 4 -2.61 4.97 -26.48
CA ASP A 4 -3.93 5.18 -27.03
C ASP A 4 -4.97 4.95 -25.93
N MET A 5 -5.52 6.02 -25.42
CA MET A 5 -6.56 5.99 -24.40
C MET A 5 -7.82 5.22 -24.86
N ALA A 6 -8.08 5.14 -26.17
CA ALA A 6 -9.20 4.37 -26.72
C ALA A 6 -9.04 2.85 -26.48
N ARG A 7 -7.81 2.37 -26.30
CA ARG A 7 -7.53 0.96 -26.02
C ARG A 7 -7.50 0.63 -24.51
N LEU A 8 -7.52 1.64 -23.66
CA LEU A 8 -7.36 1.44 -22.23
C LEU A 8 -8.59 0.76 -21.60
N ALA A 9 -9.79 1.19 -21.98
CA ALA A 9 -11.02 0.61 -21.47
C ALA A 9 -11.20 -0.87 -21.90
N PRO A 10 -11.07 -1.23 -23.20
CA PRO A 10 -11.13 -2.63 -23.61
C PRO A 10 -10.08 -3.53 -22.94
N LEU A 11 -8.86 -3.01 -22.70
CA LEU A 11 -7.82 -3.74 -21.99
C LEU A 11 -8.22 -3.96 -20.53
N ALA A 12 -8.76 -2.95 -19.86
CA ALA A 12 -9.22 -3.07 -18.49
C ALA A 12 -10.39 -4.06 -18.36
N ASP A 13 -11.32 -4.05 -19.32
CA ASP A 13 -12.44 -4.99 -19.35
C ASP A 13 -11.93 -6.44 -19.50
N TRP A 14 -11.00 -6.67 -20.42
CA TRP A 14 -10.37 -7.97 -20.59
C TRP A 14 -9.62 -8.43 -19.33
N LEU A 15 -8.89 -7.53 -18.66
CA LEU A 15 -8.17 -7.86 -17.42
C LEU A 15 -9.12 -8.28 -16.30
N ARG A 16 -10.27 -7.61 -16.14
CA ARG A 16 -11.27 -7.95 -15.11
C ARG A 16 -11.85 -9.35 -15.27
N GLU A 17 -11.88 -9.87 -16.48
CA GLU A 17 -12.34 -11.23 -16.77
C GLU A 17 -11.30 -12.30 -16.43
N GLN A 18 -10.05 -11.88 -16.19
CA GLN A 18 -8.98 -12.84 -15.91
C GLN A 18 -9.01 -13.29 -14.44
N PRO A 19 -8.99 -14.60 -14.16
CA PRO A 19 -9.04 -15.12 -12.78
C PRO A 19 -7.81 -14.75 -11.94
N TRP A 20 -6.71 -14.38 -12.61
CA TRP A 20 -5.46 -14.00 -11.96
C TRP A 20 -5.33 -12.48 -11.77
N CYS A 21 -6.24 -11.68 -12.28
CA CYS A 21 -6.19 -10.23 -12.12
C CYS A 21 -6.70 -9.84 -10.73
N GLY A 22 -5.90 -9.04 -10.05
CA GLY A 22 -6.25 -8.39 -8.79
C GLY A 22 -6.75 -6.97 -9.01
N LEU A 23 -6.17 -6.02 -8.29
CA LEU A 23 -6.53 -4.61 -8.34
C LEU A 23 -6.14 -3.96 -9.66
N LEU A 24 -6.96 -3.02 -10.12
CA LEU A 24 -6.72 -2.22 -11.33
C LEU A 24 -6.59 -0.74 -10.99
N PHE A 25 -5.54 -0.13 -11.51
CA PHE A 25 -5.26 1.30 -11.41
C PHE A 25 -5.05 1.89 -12.79
N THR A 26 -5.62 3.08 -13.05
CA THR A 26 -5.39 3.79 -14.30
C THR A 26 -4.95 5.23 -14.05
N ALA A 27 -4.15 5.76 -14.97
CA ALA A 27 -3.71 7.15 -14.91
C ALA A 27 -4.88 8.08 -15.25
N GLY A 28 -4.92 9.25 -14.60
CA GLY A 28 -6.00 10.23 -14.76
C GLY A 28 -7.16 9.99 -13.79
N GLY A 29 -8.32 10.49 -14.12
CA GLY A 29 -9.49 10.47 -13.24
C GLY A 29 -9.51 11.62 -12.22
N ASN A 30 -10.14 11.40 -11.07
CA ASN A 30 -10.39 12.44 -10.05
C ASN A 30 -9.47 12.34 -8.81
N GLY A 31 -8.41 11.54 -8.89
CA GLY A 31 -7.49 11.29 -7.78
C GLY A 31 -7.88 10.10 -6.89
N VAL A 32 -9.12 9.65 -6.93
CA VAL A 32 -9.62 8.43 -6.27
C VAL A 32 -9.95 7.38 -7.31
N GLU A 33 -10.87 7.69 -8.20
CA GLU A 33 -11.18 6.85 -9.37
C GLU A 33 -10.24 7.16 -10.51
N GLY A 34 -9.80 6.12 -11.21
CA GLY A 34 -9.00 6.22 -12.41
C GLY A 34 -9.80 6.70 -13.61
N SER A 35 -9.15 6.80 -14.77
CA SER A 35 -9.80 7.23 -16.02
C SER A 35 -10.72 6.18 -16.64
N VAL A 36 -10.64 4.94 -16.19
CA VAL A 36 -11.50 3.83 -16.64
C VAL A 36 -12.45 3.44 -15.51
N PRO A 37 -13.75 3.32 -15.74
CA PRO A 37 -14.72 2.92 -14.72
C PRO A 37 -14.28 1.65 -13.98
N GLY A 38 -14.43 1.64 -12.66
CA GLY A 38 -14.05 0.52 -11.80
C GLY A 38 -12.54 0.32 -11.63
N SER A 39 -11.72 1.29 -11.99
CA SER A 39 -10.30 1.35 -11.62
C SER A 39 -10.04 2.45 -10.58
N PHE A 40 -9.06 2.27 -9.73
CA PHE A 40 -8.53 3.33 -8.88
C PHE A 40 -7.53 4.22 -9.64
N ALA A 41 -7.34 5.44 -9.16
CA ALA A 41 -6.30 6.32 -9.68
C ALA A 41 -4.90 5.83 -9.25
N ILE A 42 -3.95 5.84 -10.18
CA ILE A 42 -2.52 5.54 -9.88
C ILE A 42 -1.96 6.50 -8.83
N ASP A 43 -2.53 7.69 -8.70
CA ASP A 43 -2.17 8.70 -7.71
C ASP A 43 -2.25 8.17 -6.26
N LEU A 44 -3.17 7.26 -5.97
CA LEU A 44 -3.30 6.62 -4.65
C LEU A 44 -2.07 5.78 -4.28
N LEU A 45 -1.34 5.27 -5.27
CA LEU A 45 -0.09 4.55 -5.07
C LEU A 45 1.12 5.47 -4.99
N ARG A 46 0.94 6.80 -5.14
CA ARG A 46 2.02 7.78 -5.31
C ARG A 46 3.01 7.40 -6.41
N ALA A 47 2.55 6.66 -7.40
CA ALA A 47 3.34 6.12 -8.51
C ALA A 47 3.26 6.98 -9.77
N ARG A 48 2.68 8.20 -9.69
CA ARG A 48 2.52 9.07 -10.84
C ARG A 48 3.79 9.88 -11.12
N HIS A 49 4.35 9.67 -12.29
CA HIS A 49 5.47 10.44 -12.85
C HIS A 49 5.48 10.28 -14.39
N ASP A 50 6.33 10.99 -15.10
CA ASP A 50 6.36 11.03 -16.58
C ASP A 50 6.53 9.65 -17.25
N ARG A 51 7.07 8.68 -16.55
CA ARG A 51 7.27 7.31 -17.03
C ARG A 51 6.25 6.32 -16.49
N SER A 52 5.25 6.77 -15.74
CA SER A 52 4.22 5.89 -15.20
C SER A 52 3.46 5.17 -16.32
N PRO A 53 3.02 3.94 -16.08
CA PRO A 53 2.14 3.25 -17.02
C PRO A 53 0.76 3.93 -17.04
N GLN A 54 0.02 3.74 -18.12
CA GLN A 54 -1.38 4.19 -18.21
C GLN A 54 -2.32 3.29 -17.41
N LEU A 55 -1.94 2.03 -17.24
CA LEU A 55 -2.65 1.03 -16.44
C LEU A 55 -1.63 0.21 -15.67
N LEU A 56 -1.94 -0.04 -14.41
CA LEU A 56 -1.23 -0.94 -13.52
C LEU A 56 -2.25 -1.91 -12.93
N PHE A 57 -1.88 -3.16 -12.80
CA PHE A 57 -2.68 -4.14 -12.09
C PHE A 57 -1.81 -4.94 -11.13
N THR A 58 -2.41 -5.48 -10.09
CA THR A 58 -1.79 -6.48 -9.24
C THR A 58 -2.21 -7.87 -9.67
N LEU A 59 -1.44 -8.87 -9.30
CA LEU A 59 -1.93 -10.24 -9.36
C LEU A 59 -2.89 -10.49 -8.19
N ARG A 60 -3.77 -11.47 -8.35
CA ARG A 60 -4.79 -11.80 -7.36
C ARG A 60 -4.14 -12.38 -6.11
N ALA A 61 -4.61 -11.91 -4.98
CA ALA A 61 -4.29 -12.45 -3.67
C ALA A 61 -5.60 -12.73 -2.91
N GLU A 62 -5.57 -13.70 -2.02
CA GLU A 62 -6.73 -14.16 -1.25
C GLU A 62 -6.32 -14.57 0.16
N ASP A 63 -7.27 -14.61 1.09
CA ASP A 63 -7.02 -15.04 2.47
C ASP A 63 -6.85 -16.56 2.64
N ALA A 64 -6.95 -17.34 1.55
CA ALA A 64 -6.72 -18.77 1.59
C ALA A 64 -5.31 -19.09 2.14
N ALA A 65 -5.21 -20.18 2.87
CA ALA A 65 -3.94 -20.66 3.37
C ALA A 65 -3.12 -21.31 2.23
N ASN A 66 -1.82 -21.10 2.27
CA ASN A 66 -0.86 -21.81 1.41
C ASN A 66 -0.62 -23.25 1.90
N GLY A 67 0.26 -23.99 1.24
CA GLY A 67 0.64 -25.36 1.59
C GLY A 67 1.21 -25.54 3.01
N PHE A 68 1.66 -24.45 3.66
CA PHE A 68 2.16 -24.43 5.03
C PHE A 68 1.12 -23.96 6.07
N GLY A 69 -0.12 -23.74 5.67
CA GLY A 69 -1.18 -23.24 6.54
C GLY A 69 -1.10 -21.73 6.85
N MET A 70 -0.24 -20.98 6.16
CA MET A 70 -0.15 -19.53 6.30
C MET A 70 -1.20 -18.84 5.43
N PRO A 71 -2.01 -17.92 5.98
CA PRO A 71 -3.00 -17.19 5.20
C PRO A 71 -2.35 -16.16 4.28
N GLY A 72 -3.04 -15.79 3.20
CA GLY A 72 -2.60 -14.78 2.28
C GLY A 72 -1.87 -15.35 1.06
N ARG A 73 -2.50 -16.29 0.38
CA ARG A 73 -1.96 -16.86 -0.87
C ARG A 73 -2.02 -15.82 -1.99
N CYS A 74 -0.87 -15.56 -2.62
CA CYS A 74 -0.74 -14.64 -3.74
C CYS A 74 -0.37 -15.39 -5.02
N LEU A 75 -1.01 -15.02 -6.13
CA LEU A 75 -0.56 -15.47 -7.45
C LEU A 75 0.71 -14.70 -7.84
N HIS A 76 1.59 -15.37 -8.55
CA HIS A 76 2.77 -14.74 -9.14
C HIS A 76 3.05 -15.28 -10.56
N ALA A 77 3.79 -14.52 -11.35
CA ALA A 77 4.16 -14.87 -12.71
C ALA A 77 5.68 -14.72 -12.88
N ASN A 78 6.43 -15.58 -12.21
CA ASN A 78 7.88 -15.66 -12.30
C ASN A 78 8.33 -17.14 -12.15
N ASP A 79 9.62 -17.39 -12.30
CA ASP A 79 10.22 -18.72 -12.23
C ASP A 79 10.51 -19.19 -10.79
N LEU A 80 9.96 -18.52 -9.78
CA LEU A 80 10.09 -18.96 -8.39
C LEU A 80 9.22 -20.22 -8.17
N PRO A 81 9.70 -21.17 -7.35
CA PRO A 81 8.91 -22.35 -7.02
C PRO A 81 7.63 -21.94 -6.26
N GLU A 82 6.61 -22.80 -6.33
CA GLU A 82 5.43 -22.67 -5.46
C GLU A 82 5.87 -22.54 -4.01
N ASP A 83 5.14 -21.71 -3.24
CA ASP A 83 5.47 -21.33 -1.86
C ASP A 83 6.77 -20.53 -1.69
N GLY A 84 7.40 -20.10 -2.77
CA GLY A 84 8.46 -19.10 -2.74
C GLY A 84 7.95 -17.74 -2.28
N GLY A 85 8.77 -17.01 -1.52
CA GLY A 85 8.42 -15.65 -1.08
C GLY A 85 8.39 -14.67 -2.26
N ILE A 86 7.32 -13.90 -2.36
CA ILE A 86 7.20 -12.79 -3.33
C ILE A 86 6.81 -11.49 -2.61
N HIS A 87 6.97 -10.37 -3.30
CA HIS A 87 6.58 -9.05 -2.81
C HIS A 87 6.06 -8.19 -3.98
N GLY A 88 5.41 -7.08 -3.64
CA GLY A 88 4.91 -6.11 -4.63
C GLY A 88 3.41 -6.17 -4.87
N GLY A 89 2.69 -7.07 -4.20
CA GLY A 89 1.25 -7.02 -4.12
C GLY A 89 0.75 -5.98 -3.11
N LEU A 90 -0.57 -5.80 -3.07
CA LEU A 90 -1.23 -4.85 -2.18
C LEU A 90 -2.19 -5.54 -1.20
N HIS A 91 -2.19 -6.87 -1.15
CA HIS A 91 -3.03 -7.58 -0.19
C HIS A 91 -2.60 -7.24 1.25
N PRO A 92 -3.53 -7.11 2.21
CA PRO A 92 -3.17 -6.75 3.59
C PRO A 92 -2.10 -7.65 4.21
N ARG A 93 -2.02 -8.93 3.82
CA ARG A 93 -0.98 -9.87 4.29
C ARG A 93 0.42 -9.59 3.72
N GLU A 94 0.51 -8.89 2.59
CA GLU A 94 1.77 -8.45 2.01
C GLU A 94 2.16 -7.06 2.52
N MET A 95 1.17 -6.20 2.79
CA MET A 95 1.39 -4.82 3.22
C MET A 95 1.70 -4.70 4.72
N ASN A 96 1.06 -5.52 5.56
CA ASN A 96 1.24 -5.49 7.01
C ASN A 96 2.53 -6.21 7.43
N ASN A 97 3.63 -5.48 7.42
CA ASN A 97 4.92 -5.95 7.87
C ASN A 97 5.13 -5.75 9.37
N PHE A 98 6.14 -6.44 9.89
CA PHE A 98 6.58 -6.30 11.26
C PHE A 98 7.69 -5.24 11.36
N LEU A 99 7.54 -4.30 12.30
CA LEU A 99 8.57 -3.34 12.66
C LEU A 99 8.88 -3.46 14.16
N ALA A 100 10.13 -3.76 14.49
CA ALA A 100 10.64 -3.69 15.86
C ALA A 100 11.81 -2.71 15.93
N ILE A 101 11.79 -1.85 16.94
CA ILE A 101 12.83 -0.87 17.19
C ILE A 101 13.27 -1.02 18.65
N GLY A 102 14.58 -0.99 18.91
CA GLY A 102 15.15 -1.06 20.24
C GLY A 102 16.30 -0.07 20.41
N GLY A 103 16.65 0.20 21.66
CA GLY A 103 17.74 1.11 22.04
C GLY A 103 17.33 2.08 23.15
N ALA A 104 18.26 2.86 23.68
CA ALA A 104 18.05 3.72 24.84
C ALA A 104 16.95 4.79 24.66
N LEU A 105 16.59 5.12 23.42
CA LEU A 105 15.53 6.09 23.13
C LEU A 105 14.13 5.46 23.03
N PHE A 106 14.02 4.14 23.12
CA PHE A 106 12.75 3.43 22.95
C PHE A 106 12.39 2.67 24.23
N PRO A 107 11.15 2.78 24.74
CA PRO A 107 10.72 2.05 25.90
C PRO A 107 10.58 0.55 25.58
N GLU A 108 10.99 -0.29 26.52
CA GLU A 108 10.85 -1.74 26.39
C GLU A 108 9.37 -2.17 26.47
N GLY A 109 9.03 -3.21 25.73
CA GLY A 109 7.71 -3.85 25.79
C GLY A 109 6.53 -2.98 25.27
N ARG A 110 6.81 -1.86 24.61
CA ARG A 110 5.77 -0.96 24.09
C ARG A 110 5.31 -1.40 22.71
N THR A 111 3.99 -1.45 22.52
CA THR A 111 3.36 -1.62 21.22
C THR A 111 2.71 -0.30 20.82
N VAL A 112 2.93 0.12 19.56
CA VAL A 112 2.34 1.31 18.96
C VAL A 112 1.48 0.86 17.80
N ALA A 113 0.20 1.26 17.80
CA ALA A 113 -0.78 0.88 16.80
C ALA A 113 -0.89 1.89 15.63
N ALA A 114 -0.14 3.01 15.70
CA ALA A 114 -0.17 4.00 14.62
C ALA A 114 0.40 3.41 13.32
N PRO A 115 -0.23 3.67 12.16
CA PRO A 115 0.30 3.25 10.88
C PRO A 115 1.66 3.87 10.62
N CYS A 116 2.57 3.07 10.10
CA CYS A 116 3.91 3.47 9.71
C CYS A 116 4.34 2.72 8.44
N GLY A 117 5.34 3.25 7.77
CA GLY A 117 5.89 2.65 6.57
C GLY A 117 7.42 2.71 6.53
N ILE A 118 8.01 2.01 5.59
CA ILE A 118 9.47 1.98 5.41
C ILE A 118 10.05 3.40 5.18
N THR A 119 9.26 4.31 4.63
CA THR A 119 9.63 5.71 4.42
C THR A 119 9.83 6.49 5.71
N ASP A 120 9.31 6.02 6.84
CA ASP A 120 9.39 6.67 8.15
C ASP A 120 10.68 6.33 8.90
N LEU A 121 11.39 5.28 8.48
CA LEU A 121 12.60 4.83 9.16
C LEU A 121 13.71 5.89 9.12
N ALA A 122 14.02 6.43 7.95
CA ALA A 122 15.07 7.41 7.80
C ALA A 122 14.76 8.74 8.54
N PRO A 123 13.56 9.35 8.43
CA PRO A 123 13.17 10.49 9.26
C PRO A 123 13.25 10.20 10.76
N THR A 124 12.87 8.99 11.21
CA THR A 124 12.96 8.61 12.64
C THR A 124 14.41 8.56 13.10
N ILE A 125 15.32 7.98 12.31
CA ILE A 125 16.75 7.92 12.62
C ILE A 125 17.34 9.34 12.71
N LEU A 126 17.06 10.21 11.72
CA LEU A 126 17.52 11.59 11.74
C LEU A 126 17.00 12.34 12.96
N HIS A 127 15.74 12.17 13.31
CA HIS A 127 15.15 12.76 14.52
C HIS A 127 15.86 12.30 15.78
N CYS A 128 16.13 11.00 15.93
CA CYS A 128 16.87 10.46 17.07
C CYS A 128 18.30 10.99 17.19
N LEU A 129 18.91 11.32 16.06
CA LEU A 129 20.26 11.92 16.01
C LEU A 129 20.26 13.44 16.17
N GLY A 130 19.09 14.09 16.28
CA GLY A 130 18.98 15.54 16.32
C GLY A 130 19.37 16.24 15.00
N LEU A 131 19.29 15.50 13.88
CA LEU A 131 19.63 16.01 12.58
C LEU A 131 18.39 16.52 11.83
N PRO A 132 18.53 17.53 10.95
CA PRO A 132 17.41 18.04 10.16
C PRO A 132 16.93 16.99 9.17
N ILE A 133 15.62 16.89 9.01
CA ILE A 133 14.98 16.02 8.02
C ILE A 133 14.90 16.77 6.68
N PRO A 134 15.53 16.27 5.61
CA PRO A 134 15.47 16.90 4.31
C PRO A 134 14.03 17.04 3.77
N PRO A 135 13.68 18.16 3.11
CA PRO A 135 12.31 18.38 2.60
C PRO A 135 11.83 17.34 1.58
N GLY A 136 12.74 16.62 0.93
CA GLY A 136 12.39 15.55 -0.02
C GLY A 136 12.02 14.22 0.64
N MET A 137 12.19 14.07 1.95
CA MET A 137 11.72 12.90 2.67
C MET A 137 10.21 13.01 2.94
N THR A 138 9.46 12.06 2.44
CA THR A 138 7.98 12.05 2.55
C THR A 138 7.47 11.33 3.79
N GLY A 139 8.32 10.53 4.46
CA GLY A 139 8.00 9.88 5.72
C GLY A 139 8.02 10.86 6.89
N ARG A 140 7.49 10.43 8.04
CA ARG A 140 7.49 11.19 9.31
C ARG A 140 8.34 10.49 10.38
N PRO A 141 8.90 11.22 11.35
CA PRO A 141 9.48 10.57 12.51
C PRO A 141 8.39 9.92 13.36
N LEU A 142 8.65 8.70 13.84
CA LEU A 142 7.75 7.93 14.70
C LEU A 142 7.93 8.34 16.17
N VAL A 143 7.62 9.60 16.47
CA VAL A 143 7.85 10.18 17.81
C VAL A 143 7.04 9.49 18.91
N GLU A 144 5.90 8.93 18.56
CA GLU A 144 5.05 8.15 19.45
C GLU A 144 5.71 6.85 19.95
N ALA A 145 6.77 6.41 19.28
CA ALA A 145 7.56 5.24 19.69
C ALA A 145 8.68 5.59 20.68
N LEU A 146 9.03 6.86 20.89
CA LEU A 146 10.15 7.30 21.70
C LEU A 146 9.83 7.31 23.20
N ALA A 147 10.86 7.05 24.03
CA ALA A 147 10.80 7.23 25.47
C ALA A 147 10.68 8.74 25.79
N GLY A 148 9.86 9.09 26.79
CA GLY A 148 9.66 10.47 27.19
C GLY A 148 8.67 11.26 26.32
N SER A 149 8.13 10.68 25.29
CA SER A 149 6.93 11.24 24.65
C SER A 149 5.78 11.18 25.66
N PRO A 150 5.21 12.32 26.11
CA PRO A 150 4.17 12.37 27.11
C PRO A 150 2.98 11.50 26.66
N GLY A 151 2.78 10.35 27.32
CA GLY A 151 1.67 9.44 27.04
C GLY A 151 1.66 8.82 25.64
N GLY A 152 2.79 8.96 24.85
CA GLY A 152 2.81 8.62 23.44
C GLY A 152 1.58 9.19 22.78
N THR A 153 1.54 10.51 22.56
CA THR A 153 0.42 11.08 21.82
C THR A 153 0.40 10.40 20.46
N ALA A 154 -0.47 9.40 20.33
CA ALA A 154 -0.70 8.79 19.04
C ALA A 154 -1.04 9.94 18.07
N PRO A 155 -0.45 9.98 16.89
CA PRO A 155 -0.83 11.01 15.92
C PRO A 155 -2.33 10.89 15.65
N ASP A 156 -2.96 12.00 15.30
CA ASP A 156 -4.35 11.95 14.82
C ASP A 156 -4.43 10.92 13.69
N MET A 157 -5.30 9.94 13.87
CA MET A 157 -5.45 8.81 12.95
C MET A 157 -6.85 8.81 12.35
N GLU A 158 -6.88 8.57 11.06
CA GLU A 158 -8.11 8.37 10.31
C GLU A 158 -7.90 7.18 9.37
N THR A 159 -8.88 6.29 9.30
CA THR A 159 -8.86 5.15 8.38
C THR A 159 -10.15 5.13 7.59
N TRP A 160 -10.06 4.87 6.29
CA TRP A 160 -11.22 4.75 5.42
C TRP A 160 -11.02 3.67 4.36
N LEU A 161 -12.14 3.22 3.82
CA LEU A 161 -12.21 2.25 2.75
C LEU A 161 -12.70 2.96 1.48
N LEU A 162 -11.96 2.81 0.41
CA LEU A 162 -12.38 3.20 -0.93
C LEU A 162 -12.87 1.96 -1.66
N GLU A 163 -13.97 2.09 -2.38
CA GLU A 163 -14.54 1.01 -3.18
C GLU A 163 -14.88 1.52 -4.56
N THR A 164 -14.62 0.70 -5.57
CA THR A 164 -15.03 0.96 -6.95
C THR A 164 -15.30 -0.36 -7.66
N GLY A 165 -16.04 -0.28 -8.76
CA GLY A 165 -16.35 -1.48 -9.52
C GLY A 165 -16.97 -1.19 -10.87
N HIS A 166 -16.96 -2.18 -11.75
CA HIS A 166 -17.59 -2.13 -13.07
C HIS A 166 -18.06 -3.52 -13.46
N GLY A 167 -19.32 -3.63 -13.91
CA GLY A 167 -19.93 -4.94 -14.15
C GLY A 167 -19.95 -5.79 -12.87
N GLY A 168 -19.48 -7.02 -12.96
CA GLY A 168 -19.35 -7.95 -11.82
C GLY A 168 -18.06 -7.79 -11.01
N TYR A 169 -17.11 -6.98 -11.47
CA TYR A 169 -15.85 -6.76 -10.78
C TYR A 169 -15.99 -5.70 -9.69
N ARG A 170 -15.43 -5.97 -8.53
CA ARG A 170 -15.37 -5.05 -7.38
C ARG A 170 -13.96 -5.07 -6.80
N GLN A 171 -13.51 -3.92 -6.33
CA GLN A 171 -12.24 -3.79 -5.62
C GLN A 171 -12.33 -2.76 -4.50
N SER A 172 -11.55 -3.00 -3.47
CA SER A 172 -11.48 -2.16 -2.27
C SER A 172 -10.04 -1.80 -1.96
N LEU A 173 -9.83 -0.61 -1.41
CA LEU A 173 -8.54 -0.10 -1.00
C LEU A 173 -8.67 0.54 0.37
N ARG A 174 -7.92 0.04 1.37
CA ARG A 174 -7.87 0.62 2.71
C ARG A 174 -6.70 1.57 2.82
N LEU A 175 -6.98 2.75 3.34
CA LEU A 175 -6.03 3.84 3.55
C LEU A 175 -6.11 4.31 5.00
N SER A 176 -4.98 4.71 5.56
CA SER A 176 -4.89 5.39 6.85
C SER A 176 -4.10 6.68 6.72
N ARG A 177 -4.45 7.66 7.56
CA ARG A 177 -3.68 8.88 7.76
C ARG A 177 -3.16 8.91 9.19
N ALA A 178 -1.90 9.27 9.36
CA ALA A 178 -1.31 9.51 10.67
C ALA A 178 -0.29 10.63 10.59
N GLY A 179 -0.40 11.63 11.46
CA GLY A 179 0.52 12.77 11.50
C GLY A 179 0.65 13.51 10.17
N GLY A 180 -0.43 13.58 9.38
CA GLY A 180 -0.46 14.20 8.05
C GLY A 180 0.00 13.29 6.89
N ASN A 181 0.59 12.15 7.16
CA ASN A 181 1.03 11.18 6.17
C ASN A 181 -0.07 10.19 5.82
N LEU A 182 -0.16 9.86 4.52
CA LEU A 182 -1.09 8.88 3.99
C LEU A 182 -0.37 7.54 3.82
N TYR A 183 -0.98 6.47 4.32
CA TYR A 183 -0.52 5.08 4.23
C TYR A 183 -1.53 4.25 3.45
N LEU A 184 -1.03 3.35 2.62
CA LEU A 184 -1.81 2.34 1.95
C LEU A 184 -1.72 1.06 2.80
N ASP A 185 -2.83 0.66 3.41
CA ASP A 185 -2.86 -0.48 4.33
C ASP A 185 -3.09 -1.80 3.61
N GLY A 186 -3.74 -1.74 2.45
CA GLY A 186 -3.98 -2.91 1.63
C GLY A 186 -5.16 -2.74 0.69
N GLY A 187 -5.27 -3.67 -0.24
CA GLY A 187 -6.37 -3.72 -1.18
C GLY A 187 -6.68 -5.15 -1.60
N TRP A 188 -7.92 -5.38 -2.04
CA TRP A 188 -8.42 -6.69 -2.44
C TRP A 188 -9.54 -6.56 -3.47
N THR A 189 -9.82 -7.65 -4.16
CA THR A 189 -10.97 -7.81 -5.05
C THR A 189 -12.04 -8.64 -4.37
N GLY A 190 -13.31 -8.31 -4.60
CA GLY A 190 -14.47 -9.09 -4.16
C GLY A 190 -14.81 -10.22 -5.12
#